data_40293c78bfb8004bc143a0ed552a15c0
#
_entry.id   40293c78bfb8004bc143a0ed552a15c0
#
_cell.length_a   1.000
_cell.length_b   1.000
_cell.length_c   1.000
_cell.angle_alpha   90.00
_cell.angle_beta   90.00
_cell.angle_gamma   90.00
#
_symmetry.space_group_name_H-M   'P 1'
#
loop_
_entity.id
_entity.type
_entity.pdbx_description
1 polymer ?
#
loop_
_entity_poly.entity_id
_entity_poly.type
_entity_poly.pdbx_seq_one_letter_code
_entity_poly.pdbx_strand_id
1 'polypeptide(L)'
;MPPDVREWLPERHLAWFVIDAVAEMDLEAFYAAYRVDGRSRPPYDPAMMVALLLYAYARGIRSSRVIERACEEDVAFRVLAAQQRPDHATIARFVERHQEAIAGLFGEVLSLCARSGLAKVGVIAVDGTKVQANASRNENLDYEQLAREILEEAKAVDAAEDELYGQARGDELPPEFATAQGRRGWLREAKQRLEAERAANPQPVSRGRPKRLREAKRRLEEELWSEVRANQAYEAYRARGRMKDGRRFGRPPDPFQPPGTPDGRINVTDPDSRVVKGLRGFIQGYNAQAVTNEHQVVIAAEVMTAAPDFGHLEPMLDAAQRELLAAGVTETPGVLLADAGYWHQRQMERIVDRGIPVLIPPDASKRRGARPGWDGGLYAFMRRVLAAEHGGGLYRQRQPHCDSAVAQLLPSRRAAPNRREATPERVAATTALARLRDHHGGRSAWWAPFSEDITPSAR
;
A
#
# COMPACT_ATOMS: atom_id res chain seq x y z
N MET A 1 7.80 31.36 36.30
CA MET A 1 7.88 31.00 34.86
C MET A 1 6.66 30.17 34.53
N PRO A 2 6.08 30.26 33.33
CA PRO A 2 5.06 29.30 32.95
C PRO A 2 5.67 27.90 32.98
N PRO A 3 4.92 26.85 33.38
CA PRO A 3 5.42 25.49 33.41
C PRO A 3 5.83 25.05 32.01
N ASP A 4 6.91 24.26 31.91
CA ASP A 4 7.35 23.70 30.65
C ASP A 4 6.26 22.73 30.14
N VAL A 5 5.89 22.87 28.84
CA VAL A 5 4.88 22.00 28.23
C VAL A 5 5.25 20.51 28.33
N ARG A 6 6.55 20.22 28.42
CA ARG A 6 7.07 18.85 28.66
C ARG A 6 6.63 18.28 30.00
N GLU A 7 6.50 19.09 31.03
CA GLU A 7 6.05 18.67 32.35
C GLU A 7 4.58 18.25 32.39
N TRP A 8 3.80 18.59 31.36
CA TRP A 8 2.39 18.23 31.23
C TRP A 8 2.15 16.83 30.70
N LEU A 9 3.17 16.17 30.13
CA LEU A 9 3.09 14.80 29.69
C LEU A 9 3.68 13.84 30.72
N PRO A 10 2.98 12.77 31.06
CA PRO A 10 3.55 11.72 31.91
C PRO A 10 4.85 11.17 31.32
N GLU A 11 5.82 10.81 32.17
CA GLU A 11 7.12 10.27 31.75
C GLU A 11 7.01 9.06 30.81
N ARG A 12 5.97 8.23 30.96
CA ARG A 12 5.70 7.04 30.12
C ARG A 12 4.78 7.35 28.93
N HIS A 13 4.66 8.61 28.51
CA HIS A 13 3.79 8.94 27.40
C HIS A 13 4.41 8.51 26.06
N LEU A 14 3.58 8.01 25.11
CA LEU A 14 4.00 7.54 23.79
C LEU A 14 4.84 8.57 23.02
N ALA A 15 4.58 9.86 23.21
CA ALA A 15 5.32 10.91 22.51
C ALA A 15 6.82 10.85 22.80
N TRP A 16 7.22 10.55 24.05
CA TRP A 16 8.64 10.40 24.42
C TRP A 16 9.28 9.24 23.70
N PHE A 17 8.61 8.08 23.70
CA PHE A 17 9.09 6.92 22.96
C PHE A 17 9.27 7.22 21.46
N VAL A 18 8.33 7.96 20.84
CA VAL A 18 8.44 8.32 19.41
C VAL A 18 9.62 9.25 19.18
N ILE A 19 9.87 10.23 20.05
CA ILE A 19 11.02 11.13 19.94
C ILE A 19 12.33 10.33 20.01
N ASP A 20 12.44 9.45 21.00
CA ASP A 20 13.64 8.62 21.21
C ASP A 20 13.85 7.65 20.04
N ALA A 21 12.78 7.00 19.57
CA ALA A 21 12.85 6.09 18.43
C ALA A 21 13.30 6.81 17.14
N VAL A 22 12.81 8.03 16.89
CA VAL A 22 13.21 8.83 15.72
C VAL A 22 14.67 9.27 15.82
N ALA A 23 15.18 9.53 17.02
CA ALA A 23 16.59 9.87 17.24
C ALA A 23 17.53 8.70 16.90
N GLU A 24 17.05 7.45 16.95
CA GLU A 24 17.82 6.23 16.62
C GLU A 24 17.68 5.82 15.15
N MET A 25 16.80 6.46 14.37
CA MET A 25 16.57 6.14 12.95
C MET A 25 17.54 6.88 12.02
N ASP A 26 17.90 6.25 10.90
CA ASP A 26 18.58 6.94 9.82
C ASP A 26 17.58 7.82 9.03
N LEU A 27 17.80 9.13 9.13
CA LEU A 27 16.97 10.13 8.45
C LEU A 27 17.72 10.86 7.32
N GLU A 28 18.89 10.35 6.89
CA GLU A 28 19.70 11.01 5.85
C GLU A 28 18.91 11.24 4.57
N ALA A 29 18.08 10.30 4.14
CA ALA A 29 17.21 10.43 2.96
C ALA A 29 16.20 11.59 3.06
N PHE A 30 15.77 11.93 4.27
CA PHE A 30 14.92 13.12 4.50
C PHE A 30 15.70 14.42 4.41
N TYR A 31 16.90 14.46 4.99
CA TYR A 31 17.74 15.66 4.97
C TYR A 31 18.32 15.95 3.58
N ALA A 32 18.69 14.91 2.81
CA ALA A 32 19.22 15.02 1.45
C ALA A 32 18.27 15.73 0.48
N ALA A 33 16.96 15.72 0.74
CA ALA A 33 15.98 16.41 -0.10
C ALA A 33 15.97 17.94 0.07
N TYR A 34 16.72 18.50 1.05
CA TYR A 34 16.76 19.92 1.31
C TYR A 34 18.05 20.57 0.80
N ARG A 35 17.92 21.81 0.32
CA ARG A 35 19.04 22.59 -0.21
C ARG A 35 19.88 23.16 0.94
N VAL A 36 21.20 23.08 0.79
CA VAL A 36 22.16 23.59 1.77
C VAL A 36 22.45 25.09 1.59
N ASP A 37 21.98 25.71 0.49
CA ASP A 37 22.36 27.07 0.07
C ASP A 37 21.69 28.21 0.87
N GLY A 38 20.83 27.92 1.83
CA GLY A 38 20.23 28.90 2.76
C GLY A 38 19.33 29.98 2.14
N ARG A 39 19.01 29.92 0.84
CA ARG A 39 18.29 30.97 0.11
C ARG A 39 16.77 30.92 0.21
N SER A 40 16.20 30.05 1.04
CA SER A 40 14.75 29.93 1.26
C SER A 40 14.43 29.96 2.75
N ARG A 41 13.13 30.17 3.08
CA ARG A 41 12.65 30.00 4.46
C ARG A 41 13.11 28.63 4.97
N PRO A 42 13.75 28.54 6.15
CA PRO A 42 14.20 27.24 6.68
C PRO A 42 13.01 26.28 6.76
N PRO A 43 13.16 25.06 6.25
CA PRO A 43 12.12 24.06 6.38
C PRO A 43 11.95 23.67 7.85
N TYR A 44 10.81 23.08 8.19
CA TYR A 44 10.70 22.37 9.47
C TYR A 44 11.72 21.23 9.51
N ASP A 45 12.27 20.99 10.68
CA ASP A 45 13.21 19.88 10.88
C ASP A 45 12.58 18.53 10.46
N PRO A 46 13.22 17.79 9.56
CA PRO A 46 12.72 16.47 9.13
C PRO A 46 12.48 15.50 10.26
N ALA A 47 13.36 15.42 11.27
CA ALA A 47 13.17 14.55 12.44
C ALA A 47 11.90 14.91 13.21
N MET A 48 11.64 16.20 13.43
CA MET A 48 10.41 16.68 14.04
C MET A 48 9.18 16.29 13.21
N MET A 49 9.23 16.48 11.89
CA MET A 49 8.11 16.11 11.00
C MET A 49 7.84 14.60 10.96
N VAL A 50 8.88 13.78 10.98
CA VAL A 50 8.79 12.32 11.07
C VAL A 50 8.16 11.93 12.42
N ALA A 51 8.65 12.47 13.54
CA ALA A 51 8.09 12.18 14.85
C ALA A 51 6.61 12.57 14.94
N LEU A 52 6.24 13.73 14.39
CA LEU A 52 4.87 14.22 14.34
C LEU A 52 3.96 13.25 13.54
N LEU A 53 4.41 12.80 12.37
CA LEU A 53 3.67 11.85 11.54
C LEU A 53 3.56 10.49 12.19
N LEU A 54 4.67 9.95 12.75
CA LEU A 54 4.68 8.68 13.46
C LEU A 54 3.68 8.66 14.61
N TYR A 55 3.70 9.69 15.42
CA TYR A 55 2.75 9.81 16.53
C TYR A 55 1.30 9.97 16.06
N ALA A 56 1.06 10.85 15.07
CA ALA A 56 -0.27 11.06 14.52
C ALA A 56 -0.87 9.76 14.00
N TYR A 57 -0.11 8.99 13.25
CA TYR A 57 -0.56 7.74 12.66
C TYR A 57 -0.75 6.64 13.72
N ALA A 58 0.12 6.58 14.73
CA ALA A 58 -0.08 5.69 15.89
C ALA A 58 -1.39 5.99 16.62
N ARG A 59 -1.82 7.26 16.62
CA ARG A 59 -3.12 7.70 17.15
C ARG A 59 -4.29 7.50 16.16
N GLY A 60 -4.03 6.97 14.98
CA GLY A 60 -5.03 6.80 13.91
C GLY A 60 -5.40 8.10 13.17
N ILE A 61 -4.63 9.18 13.35
CA ILE A 61 -4.84 10.47 12.71
C ILE A 61 -4.00 10.54 11.44
N ARG A 62 -4.66 10.56 10.26
CA ARG A 62 -4.00 10.56 8.94
C ARG A 62 -4.20 11.87 8.18
N SER A 63 -5.17 12.69 8.57
CA SER A 63 -5.47 13.94 7.89
C SER A 63 -4.50 15.02 8.32
N SER A 64 -3.79 15.62 7.37
CA SER A 64 -2.90 16.77 7.60
C SER A 64 -3.60 17.94 8.30
N ARG A 65 -4.88 18.19 7.98
CA ARG A 65 -5.69 19.23 8.63
C ARG A 65 -6.00 18.92 10.09
N VAL A 66 -6.18 17.62 10.43
CA VAL A 66 -6.40 17.20 11.82
C VAL A 66 -5.08 17.25 12.59
N ILE A 67 -3.95 16.92 11.94
CA ILE A 67 -2.60 17.04 12.54
C ILE A 67 -2.29 18.51 12.83
N GLU A 68 -2.54 19.43 11.90
CA GLU A 68 -2.38 20.88 12.09
C GLU A 68 -3.14 21.36 13.35
N ARG A 69 -4.43 21.04 13.45
CA ARG A 69 -5.24 21.37 14.62
C ARG A 69 -4.71 20.75 15.92
N ALA A 70 -4.28 19.50 15.85
CA ALA A 70 -3.72 18.80 17.00
C ALA A 70 -2.43 19.49 17.49
N CYS A 71 -1.61 20.05 16.62
CA CYS A 71 -0.44 20.86 17.00
C CYS A 71 -0.82 22.13 17.78
N GLU A 72 -2.06 22.58 17.72
CA GLU A 72 -2.58 23.71 18.51
C GLU A 72 -3.27 23.28 19.80
N GLU A 73 -4.01 22.18 19.76
CA GLU A 73 -4.96 21.78 20.80
C GLU A 73 -4.43 20.67 21.73
N ASP A 74 -3.55 19.78 21.24
CA ASP A 74 -3.06 18.60 21.97
C ASP A 74 -1.63 18.82 22.47
N VAL A 75 -1.41 18.61 23.78
CA VAL A 75 -0.11 18.81 24.43
C VAL A 75 0.97 17.91 23.83
N ALA A 76 0.66 16.65 23.51
CA ALA A 76 1.64 15.73 22.97
C ALA A 76 2.09 16.16 21.57
N PHE A 77 1.17 16.63 20.72
CA PHE A 77 1.52 17.18 19.41
C PHE A 77 2.34 18.46 19.53
N ARG A 78 2.05 19.30 20.51
CA ARG A 78 2.84 20.52 20.77
C ARG A 78 4.26 20.21 21.22
N VAL A 79 4.44 19.17 22.02
CA VAL A 79 5.77 18.70 22.45
C VAL A 79 6.54 18.14 21.24
N LEU A 80 5.93 17.23 20.46
CA LEU A 80 6.52 16.63 19.26
C LEU A 80 6.91 17.68 18.21
N ALA A 81 6.05 18.68 17.99
CA ALA A 81 6.29 19.76 17.06
C ALA A 81 7.24 20.86 17.63
N ALA A 82 7.82 20.68 18.82
CA ALA A 82 8.65 21.67 19.50
C ALA A 82 7.99 23.08 19.52
N GLN A 83 6.69 23.13 19.85
CA GLN A 83 5.83 24.32 19.83
C GLN A 83 5.66 24.98 18.44
N GLN A 84 6.16 24.34 17.38
CA GLN A 84 5.94 24.81 16.02
C GLN A 84 4.55 24.38 15.53
N ARG A 85 4.07 25.08 14.48
CA ARG A 85 2.72 24.84 13.93
C ARG A 85 2.82 24.67 12.42
N PRO A 86 3.22 23.47 11.94
CA PRO A 86 3.22 23.18 10.53
C PRO A 86 1.77 23.17 10.02
N ASP A 87 1.49 23.97 8.98
CA ASP A 87 0.19 23.97 8.33
C ASP A 87 -0.06 22.68 7.54
N HIS A 88 -1.32 22.37 7.28
CA HIS A 88 -1.71 21.15 6.59
C HIS A 88 -1.11 21.00 5.19
N ALA A 89 -0.88 22.13 4.50
CA ALA A 89 -0.27 22.09 3.17
C ALA A 89 1.23 21.74 3.27
N THR A 90 1.91 22.19 4.32
CA THR A 90 3.30 21.82 4.61
C THR A 90 3.41 20.36 4.99
N ILE A 91 2.52 19.86 5.86
CA ILE A 91 2.47 18.45 6.23
C ILE A 91 2.21 17.57 5.00
N ALA A 92 1.23 17.93 4.16
CA ALA A 92 0.91 17.19 2.95
C ALA A 92 2.08 17.17 1.95
N ARG A 93 2.74 18.33 1.74
CA ARG A 93 3.93 18.43 0.86
C ARG A 93 5.12 17.65 1.41
N PHE A 94 5.29 17.60 2.72
CA PHE A 94 6.33 16.78 3.33
C PHE A 94 6.11 15.30 3.01
N VAL A 95 4.90 14.80 3.23
CA VAL A 95 4.55 13.41 2.91
C VAL A 95 4.72 13.12 1.41
N GLU A 96 4.28 14.04 0.53
CA GLU A 96 4.42 13.88 -0.92
C GLU A 96 5.88 13.86 -1.38
N ARG A 97 6.70 14.76 -0.83
CA ARG A 97 8.13 14.85 -1.18
C ARG A 97 8.94 13.66 -0.72
N HIS A 98 8.60 13.09 0.44
CA HIS A 98 9.38 12.05 1.11
C HIS A 98 8.72 10.67 1.06
N GLN A 99 7.91 10.37 0.04
CA GLN A 99 7.19 9.08 -0.05
C GLN A 99 8.11 7.88 0.07
N GLU A 100 9.21 7.86 -0.67
CA GLU A 100 10.19 6.76 -0.65
C GLU A 100 10.90 6.66 0.70
N ALA A 101 11.34 7.79 1.26
CA ALA A 101 11.97 7.81 2.58
C ALA A 101 11.01 7.36 3.69
N ILE A 102 9.74 7.75 3.63
CA ILE A 102 8.69 7.30 4.56
C ILE A 102 8.46 5.79 4.42
N ALA A 103 8.50 5.24 3.21
CA ALA A 103 8.44 3.79 3.02
C ALA A 103 9.64 3.09 3.68
N GLY A 104 10.85 3.67 3.59
CA GLY A 104 12.04 3.18 4.26
C GLY A 104 11.96 3.14 5.79
N LEU A 105 11.19 4.06 6.41
CA LEU A 105 10.98 4.04 7.87
C LEU A 105 10.37 2.73 8.38
N PHE A 106 9.68 1.99 7.52
CA PHE A 106 9.17 0.68 7.86
C PHE A 106 10.31 -0.30 8.22
N GLY A 107 11.36 -0.33 7.41
CA GLY A 107 12.55 -1.13 7.66
C GLY A 107 13.26 -0.72 8.94
N GLU A 108 13.40 0.59 9.19
CA GLU A 108 14.01 1.13 10.41
C GLU A 108 13.25 0.70 11.68
N VAL A 109 11.91 0.83 11.67
CA VAL A 109 11.06 0.37 12.78
C VAL A 109 11.18 -1.16 12.96
N LEU A 110 11.25 -1.94 11.89
CA LEU A 110 11.44 -3.37 11.97
C LEU A 110 12.81 -3.73 12.57
N SER A 111 13.86 -3.00 12.21
CA SER A 111 15.20 -3.15 12.79
C SER A 111 15.22 -2.85 14.29
N LEU A 112 14.51 -1.81 14.74
CA LEU A 112 14.31 -1.53 16.15
C LEU A 112 13.59 -2.69 16.87
N CYS A 113 12.52 -3.24 16.25
CA CYS A 113 11.82 -4.41 16.76
C CYS A 113 12.74 -5.64 16.85
N ALA A 114 13.62 -5.84 15.86
CA ALA A 114 14.57 -6.94 15.85
C ALA A 114 15.59 -6.81 16.98
N ARG A 115 16.20 -5.64 17.15
CA ARG A 115 17.13 -5.35 18.26
C ARG A 115 16.49 -5.55 19.65
N SER A 116 15.18 -5.28 19.75
CA SER A 116 14.42 -5.47 20.99
C SER A 116 13.88 -6.90 21.18
N GLY A 117 14.24 -7.85 20.30
CA GLY A 117 13.80 -9.24 20.37
C GLY A 117 12.33 -9.48 20.03
N LEU A 118 11.66 -8.52 19.39
CA LEU A 118 10.23 -8.60 19.04
C LEU A 118 9.96 -9.08 17.63
N ALA A 119 10.95 -9.03 16.74
CA ALA A 119 10.84 -9.55 15.38
C ALA A 119 11.15 -11.06 15.30
N LYS A 120 10.76 -11.83 16.34
CA LYS A 120 10.86 -13.29 16.31
C LYS A 120 9.94 -13.87 15.25
N VAL A 121 10.34 -14.99 14.67
CA VAL A 121 9.65 -15.65 13.55
C VAL A 121 9.29 -17.11 13.86
N GLY A 122 9.05 -17.43 15.12
CA GLY A 122 8.58 -18.76 15.53
C GLY A 122 7.25 -19.10 14.86
N VAL A 123 6.28 -18.21 14.95
CA VAL A 123 4.98 -18.31 14.28
C VAL A 123 4.74 -17.03 13.50
N ILE A 124 4.51 -17.17 12.21
CA ILE A 124 4.07 -16.04 11.35
C ILE A 124 2.70 -16.34 10.75
N ALA A 125 1.91 -15.31 10.57
CA ALA A 125 0.57 -15.41 10.01
C ALA A 125 0.37 -14.42 8.86
N VAL A 126 -0.26 -14.87 7.78
CA VAL A 126 -0.66 -14.04 6.64
C VAL A 126 -2.16 -13.84 6.65
N ASP A 127 -2.58 -12.61 6.46
CA ASP A 127 -3.99 -12.26 6.30
C ASP A 127 -4.18 -11.06 5.40
N GLY A 128 -5.37 -10.94 4.81
CA GLY A 128 -5.73 -9.87 3.90
C GLY A 128 -6.92 -9.05 4.39
N THR A 129 -6.91 -7.77 4.06
CA THR A 129 -8.04 -6.87 4.28
C THR A 129 -8.33 -6.05 3.04
N LYS A 130 -9.59 -5.63 2.88
CA LYS A 130 -10.01 -4.82 1.73
C LYS A 130 -9.95 -3.35 2.10
N VAL A 131 -9.11 -2.59 1.40
CA VAL A 131 -8.91 -1.14 1.58
C VAL A 131 -9.64 -0.40 0.47
N GLN A 132 -10.42 0.61 0.82
CA GLN A 132 -11.20 1.39 -0.13
C GLN A 132 -10.26 2.32 -0.94
N ALA A 133 -10.40 2.28 -2.27
CA ALA A 133 -9.77 3.22 -3.17
C ALA A 133 -10.48 4.58 -3.14
N ASN A 134 -9.79 5.61 -3.59
CA ASN A 134 -10.38 6.93 -3.79
C ASN A 134 -11.05 7.05 -5.17
N ALA A 135 -11.89 6.10 -5.50
CA ALA A 135 -12.57 6.00 -6.77
C ALA A 135 -14.03 5.59 -6.59
N SER A 136 -14.91 6.13 -7.43
CA SER A 136 -16.31 5.75 -7.44
C SER A 136 -16.51 4.45 -8.21
N ARG A 137 -17.34 3.55 -7.71
CA ARG A 137 -17.75 2.35 -8.46
C ARG A 137 -18.47 2.66 -9.76
N ASN A 138 -19.09 3.83 -9.87
CA ASN A 138 -19.81 4.26 -11.06
C ASN A 138 -18.87 4.63 -12.23
N GLU A 139 -17.58 4.82 -11.94
CA GLU A 139 -16.55 5.07 -12.94
C GLU A 139 -15.92 3.77 -13.50
N ASN A 140 -16.53 2.61 -13.25
CA ASN A 140 -16.14 1.35 -13.86
C ASN A 140 -16.80 1.21 -15.22
N LEU A 141 -15.99 1.31 -16.28
CA LEU A 141 -16.42 1.20 -17.67
C LEU A 141 -15.88 -0.09 -18.29
N ASP A 142 -16.66 -0.69 -19.18
CA ASP A 142 -16.20 -1.75 -20.06
C ASP A 142 -15.50 -1.16 -21.31
N TYR A 143 -14.90 -2.03 -22.13
CA TYR A 143 -14.11 -1.61 -23.28
C TYR A 143 -14.95 -0.81 -24.30
N GLU A 144 -16.20 -1.22 -24.55
CA GLU A 144 -17.07 -0.53 -25.50
C GLU A 144 -17.49 0.85 -25.00
N GLN A 145 -17.78 0.97 -23.70
CA GLN A 145 -18.10 2.24 -23.06
C GLN A 145 -16.90 3.20 -23.15
N LEU A 146 -15.69 2.71 -22.86
CA LEU A 146 -14.46 3.49 -22.98
C LEU A 146 -14.23 3.96 -24.42
N ALA A 147 -14.38 3.06 -25.40
CA ALA A 147 -14.21 3.41 -26.81
C ALA A 147 -15.24 4.45 -27.25
N ARG A 148 -16.48 4.32 -26.81
CA ARG A 148 -17.55 5.27 -27.11
C ARG A 148 -17.26 6.66 -26.53
N GLU A 149 -16.90 6.74 -25.25
CA GLU A 149 -16.57 8.02 -24.61
C GLU A 149 -15.36 8.70 -25.27
N ILE A 150 -14.34 7.93 -25.66
CA ILE A 150 -13.17 8.45 -26.38
C ILE A 150 -13.57 9.02 -27.75
N LEU A 151 -14.47 8.33 -28.49
CA LEU A 151 -14.96 8.80 -29.78
C LEU A 151 -15.86 10.03 -29.65
N GLU A 152 -16.73 10.09 -28.64
CA GLU A 152 -17.56 11.26 -28.36
C GLU A 152 -16.71 12.47 -28.02
N GLU A 153 -15.66 12.27 -27.23
CA GLU A 153 -14.72 13.33 -26.92
C GLU A 153 -13.97 13.83 -28.17
N ALA A 154 -13.49 12.91 -29.02
CA ALA A 154 -12.82 13.29 -30.27
C ALA A 154 -13.77 14.12 -31.15
N LYS A 155 -15.01 13.70 -31.30
CA LYS A 155 -16.04 14.47 -32.04
C LYS A 155 -16.30 15.86 -31.42
N ALA A 156 -16.31 15.97 -30.09
CA ALA A 156 -16.50 17.24 -29.42
C ALA A 156 -15.30 18.18 -29.64
N VAL A 157 -14.08 17.64 -29.69
CA VAL A 157 -12.87 18.40 -30.03
C VAL A 157 -12.93 18.87 -31.48
N ASP A 158 -13.23 17.95 -32.42
CA ASP A 158 -13.36 18.30 -33.84
C ASP A 158 -14.43 19.40 -34.05
N ALA A 159 -15.60 19.29 -33.42
CA ALA A 159 -16.64 20.30 -33.50
C ALA A 159 -16.22 21.66 -32.93
N ALA A 160 -15.43 21.67 -31.83
CA ALA A 160 -14.90 22.90 -31.26
C ALA A 160 -13.80 23.52 -32.14
N GLU A 161 -12.98 22.71 -32.79
CA GLU A 161 -11.99 23.16 -33.75
C GLU A 161 -12.65 23.69 -35.03
N ASP A 162 -13.72 23.03 -35.54
CA ASP A 162 -14.52 23.51 -36.65
C ASP A 162 -15.18 24.88 -36.37
N GLU A 163 -15.68 25.07 -35.14
CA GLU A 163 -16.20 26.36 -34.71
C GLU A 163 -15.14 27.45 -34.64
N LEU A 164 -13.93 27.07 -34.20
CA LEU A 164 -12.82 28.01 -34.00
C LEU A 164 -12.11 28.38 -35.32
N TYR A 165 -11.88 27.40 -36.19
CA TYR A 165 -11.03 27.54 -37.40
C TYR A 165 -11.85 27.54 -38.71
N GLY A 166 -13.07 27.06 -38.70
CA GLY A 166 -13.93 26.99 -39.88
C GLY A 166 -13.29 26.13 -40.97
N GLN A 167 -12.95 26.72 -42.12
CA GLN A 167 -12.28 26.04 -43.26
C GLN A 167 -10.74 26.07 -43.17
N ALA A 168 -10.17 26.76 -42.19
CA ALA A 168 -8.73 26.81 -41.95
C ALA A 168 -8.26 25.51 -41.27
N ARG A 169 -7.01 25.13 -41.49
CA ARG A 169 -6.44 23.89 -40.94
C ARG A 169 -6.07 24.02 -39.44
N GLY A 170 -5.99 25.25 -38.90
CA GLY A 170 -5.60 25.53 -37.51
C GLY A 170 -4.08 25.48 -37.26
N ASP A 171 -3.30 24.98 -38.19
CA ASP A 171 -1.83 24.96 -38.16
C ASP A 171 -1.19 26.10 -38.98
N GLU A 172 -2.00 26.95 -39.56
CA GLU A 172 -1.56 28.11 -40.32
C GLU A 172 -0.88 29.11 -39.44
N LEU A 173 0.36 29.40 -39.75
CA LEU A 173 1.11 30.40 -38.99
C LEU A 173 0.57 31.80 -39.27
N PRO A 174 0.21 32.61 -38.25
CA PRO A 174 -0.15 34.00 -38.46
C PRO A 174 0.94 34.75 -39.25
N PRO A 175 0.57 35.74 -40.06
CA PRO A 175 1.52 36.46 -40.94
C PRO A 175 2.73 37.00 -40.18
N GLU A 176 2.57 37.33 -38.88
CA GLU A 176 3.65 37.82 -38.02
C GLU A 176 4.76 36.77 -37.83
N PHE A 177 4.49 35.49 -38.04
CA PHE A 177 5.47 34.36 -37.94
C PHE A 177 6.29 34.15 -39.21
N ALA A 178 5.98 34.83 -40.27
CA ALA A 178 6.79 34.82 -41.50
C ALA A 178 8.23 35.27 -41.25
N THR A 179 8.46 36.08 -40.20
CA THR A 179 9.79 36.58 -39.86
C THR A 179 10.34 35.95 -38.56
N ALA A 180 11.66 35.81 -38.48
CA ALA A 180 12.34 35.33 -37.25
C ALA A 180 12.08 36.23 -36.03
N GLN A 181 11.88 37.51 -36.26
CA GLN A 181 11.62 38.50 -35.21
C GLN A 181 10.19 38.37 -34.66
N GLY A 182 9.20 38.15 -35.52
CA GLY A 182 7.82 37.93 -35.14
C GLY A 182 7.68 36.63 -34.30
N ARG A 183 8.31 35.54 -34.72
CA ARG A 183 8.35 34.29 -33.96
C ARG A 183 8.95 34.48 -32.56
N ARG A 184 10.04 35.22 -32.42
CA ARG A 184 10.65 35.52 -31.10
C ARG A 184 9.76 36.37 -30.22
N GLY A 185 9.06 37.33 -30.80
CA GLY A 185 8.10 38.22 -30.12
C GLY A 185 6.96 37.37 -29.50
N TRP A 186 6.32 36.59 -30.32
CA TRP A 186 5.23 35.74 -29.90
C TRP A 186 5.65 34.71 -28.84
N LEU A 187 6.79 34.04 -29.02
CA LEU A 187 7.28 33.07 -28.02
C LEU A 187 7.48 33.72 -26.65
N ARG A 188 7.92 35.01 -26.64
CA ARG A 188 8.08 35.75 -25.39
C ARG A 188 6.74 36.10 -24.76
N GLU A 189 5.76 36.53 -25.56
CA GLU A 189 4.40 36.80 -25.07
C GLU A 189 3.68 35.54 -24.61
N ALA A 190 3.76 34.44 -25.40
CA ALA A 190 3.18 33.17 -25.03
C ALA A 190 3.76 32.63 -23.71
N LYS A 191 5.08 32.76 -23.52
CA LYS A 191 5.73 32.43 -22.27
C LYS A 191 5.23 33.26 -21.10
N GLN A 192 5.11 34.59 -21.29
CA GLN A 192 4.59 35.48 -20.25
C GLN A 192 3.12 35.18 -19.90
N ARG A 193 2.27 34.91 -20.90
CA ARG A 193 0.87 34.51 -20.67
C ARG A 193 0.79 33.20 -19.90
N LEU A 194 1.59 32.19 -20.28
CA LEU A 194 1.63 30.90 -19.63
C LEU A 194 2.13 30.98 -18.17
N GLU A 195 3.13 31.86 -17.93
CA GLU A 195 3.63 32.13 -16.57
C GLU A 195 2.59 32.87 -15.72
N ALA A 196 1.88 33.83 -16.29
CA ALA A 196 0.79 34.53 -15.64
C ALA A 196 -0.40 33.62 -15.33
N GLU A 197 -0.76 32.76 -16.25
CA GLU A 197 -1.83 31.78 -16.09
C GLU A 197 -1.49 30.70 -15.04
N ARG A 198 -0.24 30.23 -15.01
CA ARG A 198 0.28 29.34 -13.95
C ARG A 198 0.33 30.00 -12.58
N ALA A 199 0.64 31.30 -12.53
CA ALA A 199 0.62 32.06 -11.29
C ALA A 199 -0.80 32.34 -10.79
N ALA A 200 -1.74 32.57 -11.71
CA ALA A 200 -3.17 32.78 -11.38
C ALA A 200 -3.91 31.47 -11.01
N ASN A 201 -3.46 30.33 -11.56
CA ASN A 201 -4.12 29.04 -11.35
C ASN A 201 -3.10 27.95 -11.03
N PRO A 202 -2.55 27.90 -9.81
CA PRO A 202 -1.51 26.95 -9.39
C PRO A 202 -2.03 25.52 -9.20
N GLN A 203 -3.18 25.16 -9.77
CA GLN A 203 -3.67 23.79 -9.73
C GLN A 203 -2.75 22.88 -10.53
N PRO A 204 -2.31 21.73 -9.95
CA PRO A 204 -1.64 20.72 -10.76
C PRO A 204 -2.60 20.34 -11.88
N VAL A 205 -2.11 20.32 -13.12
CA VAL A 205 -2.87 19.89 -14.29
C VAL A 205 -3.55 18.58 -13.94
N SER A 206 -4.83 18.63 -13.61
CA SER A 206 -5.62 17.42 -13.40
C SER A 206 -5.47 16.65 -14.69
N ARG A 207 -5.05 15.39 -14.58
CA ARG A 207 -5.05 14.49 -15.73
C ARG A 207 -6.49 14.48 -16.23
N GLY A 208 -6.78 15.18 -17.31
CA GLY A 208 -8.13 15.37 -17.81
C GLY A 208 -8.80 14.00 -18.04
N ARG A 209 -10.14 13.93 -17.99
CA ARG A 209 -10.91 12.69 -18.24
C ARG A 209 -10.44 11.95 -19.50
N PRO A 210 -10.11 12.62 -20.62
CA PRO A 210 -9.59 12.01 -21.85
C PRO A 210 -8.35 11.15 -21.64
N LYS A 211 -7.38 11.67 -20.92
CA LYS A 211 -6.15 10.93 -20.65
C LYS A 211 -6.42 9.70 -19.79
N ARG A 212 -7.33 9.80 -18.81
CA ARG A 212 -7.73 8.67 -17.96
C ARG A 212 -8.47 7.60 -18.73
N LEU A 213 -9.38 7.97 -19.65
CA LEU A 213 -10.08 7.03 -20.52
C LEU A 213 -9.11 6.22 -21.39
N ARG A 214 -8.14 6.90 -22.02
CA ARG A 214 -7.12 6.25 -22.84
C ARG A 214 -6.22 5.32 -22.02
N GLU A 215 -5.84 5.74 -20.82
CA GLU A 215 -5.06 4.92 -19.90
C GLU A 215 -5.85 3.68 -19.45
N ALA A 216 -7.12 3.85 -19.07
CA ALA A 216 -8.00 2.75 -18.70
C ALA A 216 -8.17 1.73 -19.85
N LYS A 217 -8.37 2.22 -21.10
CA LYS A 217 -8.45 1.37 -22.28
C LYS A 217 -7.16 0.58 -22.49
N ARG A 218 -6.01 1.25 -22.43
CA ARG A 218 -4.69 0.62 -22.56
C ARG A 218 -4.48 -0.48 -21.53
N ARG A 219 -4.87 -0.24 -20.27
CA ARG A 219 -4.75 -1.23 -19.20
C ARG A 219 -5.61 -2.48 -19.43
N LEU A 220 -6.85 -2.32 -19.89
CA LEU A 220 -7.68 -3.48 -20.26
C LEU A 220 -7.06 -4.31 -21.41
N GLU A 221 -6.49 -3.65 -22.40
CA GLU A 221 -5.79 -4.34 -23.48
C GLU A 221 -4.54 -5.08 -22.99
N GLU A 222 -3.77 -4.51 -22.08
CA GLU A 222 -2.60 -5.16 -21.44
C GLU A 222 -3.01 -6.36 -20.58
N GLU A 223 -4.11 -6.26 -19.83
CA GLU A 223 -4.66 -7.38 -19.05
C GLU A 223 -5.04 -8.55 -19.98
N LEU A 224 -5.74 -8.30 -21.08
CA LEU A 224 -6.08 -9.31 -22.07
C LEU A 224 -4.81 -9.99 -22.64
N TRP A 225 -3.81 -9.20 -23.04
CA TRP A 225 -2.56 -9.76 -23.58
C TRP A 225 -1.79 -10.58 -22.53
N SER A 226 -1.84 -10.17 -21.26
CA SER A 226 -1.25 -10.93 -20.16
C SER A 226 -1.94 -12.28 -19.98
N GLU A 227 -3.28 -12.29 -20.04
CA GLU A 227 -4.09 -13.50 -19.93
C GLU A 227 -3.86 -14.46 -21.10
N VAL A 228 -3.80 -13.94 -22.32
CA VAL A 228 -3.47 -14.73 -23.53
C VAL A 228 -2.09 -15.39 -23.37
N ARG A 229 -1.07 -14.66 -22.91
CA ARG A 229 0.26 -15.21 -22.67
C ARG A 229 0.28 -16.28 -21.60
N ALA A 230 -0.46 -16.09 -20.51
CA ALA A 230 -0.58 -17.07 -19.43
C ALA A 230 -1.23 -18.37 -19.90
N ASN A 231 -2.26 -18.29 -20.74
CA ASN A 231 -2.92 -19.46 -21.31
C ASN A 231 -2.04 -20.22 -22.32
N GLN A 232 -1.27 -19.54 -23.16
CA GLN A 232 -0.29 -20.16 -24.05
C GLN A 232 0.78 -20.93 -23.27
N ALA A 233 1.28 -20.39 -22.17
CA ALA A 233 2.22 -21.07 -21.28
C ALA A 233 1.59 -22.31 -20.63
N TYR A 234 0.32 -22.26 -20.27
CA TYR A 234 -0.43 -23.40 -19.73
C TYR A 234 -0.62 -24.51 -20.77
N GLU A 235 -0.95 -24.18 -22.00
CA GLU A 235 -1.06 -25.15 -23.09
C GLU A 235 0.30 -25.82 -23.39
N ALA A 236 1.37 -25.06 -23.44
CA ALA A 236 2.73 -25.58 -23.59
C ALA A 236 3.13 -26.51 -22.42
N TYR A 237 2.74 -26.18 -21.20
CA TYR A 237 2.94 -27.03 -20.03
C TYR A 237 2.17 -28.35 -20.16
N ARG A 238 0.91 -28.31 -20.58
CA ARG A 238 0.08 -29.52 -20.78
C ARG A 238 0.61 -30.41 -21.92
N ALA A 239 1.13 -29.84 -22.98
CA ALA A 239 1.74 -30.58 -24.07
C ALA A 239 3.00 -31.36 -23.63
N ARG A 240 3.73 -30.87 -22.64
CA ARG A 240 4.96 -31.47 -22.08
C ARG A 240 4.70 -32.41 -20.90
N GLY A 241 3.59 -32.27 -20.17
CA GLY A 241 3.35 -32.93 -18.89
C GLY A 241 2.64 -34.27 -19.02
N ARG A 242 3.34 -35.39 -18.70
CA ARG A 242 2.71 -36.65 -18.31
C ARG A 242 2.90 -36.82 -16.81
N MET A 243 1.84 -37.28 -16.12
CA MET A 243 1.96 -37.75 -14.73
C MET A 243 2.92 -38.92 -14.64
N LYS A 244 3.55 -39.13 -13.48
CA LYS A 244 4.47 -40.28 -13.23
C LYS A 244 3.84 -41.63 -13.55
N ASP A 245 2.50 -41.74 -13.54
CA ASP A 245 1.72 -42.94 -13.85
C ASP A 245 1.21 -42.99 -15.31
N GLY A 246 1.60 -42.04 -16.16
CA GLY A 246 1.22 -42.00 -17.58
C GLY A 246 -0.21 -41.58 -17.87
N ARG A 247 -1.05 -41.31 -16.85
CA ARG A 247 -2.44 -40.87 -17.01
C ARG A 247 -2.54 -39.36 -17.26
N ARG A 248 -3.46 -38.98 -18.14
CA ARG A 248 -3.80 -37.56 -18.36
C ARG A 248 -4.77 -37.10 -17.28
N PHE A 249 -4.55 -35.90 -16.74
CA PHE A 249 -5.52 -35.22 -15.89
C PHE A 249 -6.80 -34.93 -16.71
N GLY A 250 -7.92 -35.53 -16.32
CA GLY A 250 -9.27 -35.21 -16.75
C GLY A 250 -9.48 -34.89 -18.24
N ARG A 251 -10.69 -34.48 -18.59
CA ARG A 251 -10.97 -33.89 -19.93
C ARG A 251 -10.05 -32.69 -20.16
N PRO A 252 -9.34 -32.63 -21.32
CA PRO A 252 -8.58 -31.42 -21.65
C PRO A 252 -9.50 -30.21 -21.56
N PRO A 253 -9.11 -29.11 -20.91
CA PRO A 253 -9.83 -27.85 -21.06
C PRO A 253 -9.87 -27.48 -22.54
N ASP A 254 -10.98 -26.93 -22.96
CA ASP A 254 -11.11 -26.42 -24.30
C ASP A 254 -10.01 -25.38 -24.56
N PRO A 255 -9.46 -25.28 -25.77
CA PRO A 255 -8.45 -24.28 -26.10
C PRO A 255 -8.97 -22.89 -25.76
N PHE A 256 -8.15 -22.08 -25.09
CA PHE A 256 -8.50 -20.70 -24.81
C PHE A 256 -8.65 -19.93 -26.13
N GLN A 257 -9.82 -19.40 -26.36
CA GLN A 257 -10.09 -18.48 -27.46
C GLN A 257 -10.09 -17.07 -26.86
N PRO A 258 -9.07 -16.24 -27.16
CA PRO A 258 -9.08 -14.87 -26.67
C PRO A 258 -10.31 -14.15 -27.22
N PRO A 259 -11.06 -13.41 -26.39
CA PRO A 259 -12.16 -12.57 -26.87
C PRO A 259 -11.62 -11.53 -27.84
N GLY A 260 -12.42 -11.11 -28.82
CA GLY A 260 -12.04 -10.09 -29.81
C GLY A 260 -11.81 -8.71 -29.19
N THR A 261 -12.41 -8.46 -28.04
CA THR A 261 -12.24 -7.26 -27.20
C THR A 261 -12.01 -7.69 -25.75
N PRO A 262 -11.27 -6.89 -24.94
CA PRO A 262 -11.07 -7.18 -23.54
C PRO A 262 -12.41 -7.32 -22.78
N ASP A 263 -12.58 -8.44 -22.09
CA ASP A 263 -13.68 -8.65 -21.16
C ASP A 263 -13.34 -8.01 -19.82
N GLY A 264 -14.34 -7.43 -19.17
CA GLY A 264 -14.17 -6.87 -17.83
C GLY A 264 -14.44 -5.36 -17.78
N ARG A 265 -14.30 -4.83 -16.57
CA ARG A 265 -14.52 -3.40 -16.28
C ARG A 265 -13.33 -2.84 -15.55
N ILE A 266 -12.95 -1.64 -15.91
CA ILE A 266 -11.85 -0.91 -15.28
C ILE A 266 -12.33 0.45 -14.78
N ASN A 267 -11.78 0.89 -13.67
CA ASN A 267 -12.10 2.20 -13.12
C ASN A 267 -11.31 3.30 -13.85
N VAL A 268 -12.01 4.30 -14.37
CA VAL A 268 -11.37 5.41 -15.11
C VAL A 268 -10.59 6.34 -14.17
N THR A 269 -11.02 6.45 -12.92
CA THR A 269 -10.34 7.30 -11.93
C THR A 269 -9.10 6.64 -11.36
N ASP A 270 -9.17 5.32 -11.12
CA ASP A 270 -8.12 4.51 -10.52
C ASP A 270 -8.09 3.13 -11.19
N PRO A 271 -7.35 2.99 -12.30
CA PRO A 271 -7.33 1.76 -13.10
C PRO A 271 -6.77 0.53 -12.38
N ASP A 272 -5.99 0.72 -11.32
CA ASP A 272 -5.41 -0.38 -10.53
C ASP A 272 -6.38 -0.91 -9.48
N SER A 273 -7.41 -0.14 -9.11
CA SER A 273 -8.43 -0.57 -8.15
C SER A 273 -9.42 -1.56 -8.75
N ARG A 274 -9.97 -2.43 -7.91
CA ARG A 274 -10.95 -3.45 -8.31
C ARG A 274 -12.20 -3.38 -7.43
N VAL A 275 -13.31 -3.92 -7.95
CA VAL A 275 -14.50 -4.13 -7.12
C VAL A 275 -14.25 -5.34 -6.21
N VAL A 276 -14.07 -5.08 -4.93
CA VAL A 276 -13.79 -6.10 -3.92
C VAL A 276 -14.92 -6.17 -2.89
N LYS A 277 -15.14 -7.37 -2.34
CA LYS A 277 -16.16 -7.59 -1.30
C LYS A 277 -15.59 -7.19 0.06
N GLY A 278 -16.01 -6.05 0.58
CA GLY A 278 -15.72 -5.63 1.95
C GLY A 278 -16.76 -6.12 2.97
N LEU A 279 -16.59 -5.73 4.24
CA LEU A 279 -17.49 -6.11 5.35
C LEU A 279 -18.93 -5.64 5.16
N ARG A 280 -19.15 -4.50 4.49
CA ARG A 280 -20.45 -3.86 4.31
C ARG A 280 -20.99 -3.93 2.88
N GLY A 281 -20.42 -4.79 2.04
CA GLY A 281 -20.78 -4.92 0.64
C GLY A 281 -19.60 -4.70 -0.29
N PHE A 282 -19.88 -4.49 -1.57
CA PHE A 282 -18.82 -4.29 -2.56
C PHE A 282 -18.32 -2.84 -2.54
N ILE A 283 -17.00 -2.68 -2.55
CA ILE A 283 -16.31 -1.39 -2.62
C ILE A 283 -15.36 -1.38 -3.81
N GLN A 284 -15.05 -0.19 -4.34
CA GLN A 284 -13.89 0.01 -5.20
C GLN A 284 -12.67 0.07 -4.30
N GLY A 285 -11.66 -0.80 -4.53
CA GLY A 285 -10.54 -0.88 -3.59
C GLY A 285 -9.47 -1.89 -3.98
N TYR A 286 -8.66 -2.19 -3.00
CA TYR A 286 -7.50 -3.06 -3.08
C TYR A 286 -7.57 -4.18 -2.06
N ASN A 287 -6.78 -5.22 -2.31
CA ASN A 287 -6.52 -6.28 -1.36
C ASN A 287 -5.18 -6.01 -0.66
N ALA A 288 -5.23 -5.44 0.55
CA ALA A 288 -4.04 -5.24 1.36
C ALA A 288 -3.73 -6.53 2.13
N GLN A 289 -2.50 -7.00 2.02
CA GLN A 289 -1.99 -8.21 2.65
C GLN A 289 -0.98 -7.85 3.72
N ALA A 290 -0.95 -8.58 4.83
CA ALA A 290 0.05 -8.40 5.87
C ALA A 290 0.57 -9.74 6.39
N VAL A 291 1.85 -9.75 6.76
CA VAL A 291 2.48 -10.84 7.52
C VAL A 291 2.78 -10.34 8.91
N THR A 292 2.37 -11.08 9.91
CA THR A 292 2.59 -10.76 11.33
C THR A 292 3.22 -11.91 12.07
N ASN A 293 3.95 -11.64 13.15
CA ASN A 293 4.51 -12.65 14.03
C ASN A 293 3.70 -12.85 15.34
N GLU A 294 4.19 -13.73 16.22
CA GLU A 294 3.61 -14.02 17.52
C GLU A 294 3.52 -12.83 18.46
N HIS A 295 4.33 -11.80 18.25
CA HIS A 295 4.29 -10.54 19.00
C HIS A 295 3.40 -9.49 18.34
N GLN A 296 2.58 -9.87 17.32
CA GLN A 296 1.70 -8.97 16.57
C GLN A 296 2.46 -7.85 15.84
N VAL A 297 3.76 -8.02 15.62
CA VAL A 297 4.56 -7.12 14.79
C VAL A 297 4.25 -7.42 13.33
N VAL A 298 3.87 -6.41 12.56
CA VAL A 298 3.72 -6.54 11.11
C VAL A 298 5.13 -6.61 10.50
N ILE A 299 5.47 -7.72 9.87
CA ILE A 299 6.77 -7.96 9.25
C ILE A 299 6.79 -7.45 7.81
N ALA A 300 5.70 -7.69 7.07
CA ALA A 300 5.54 -7.22 5.71
C ALA A 300 4.10 -6.80 5.44
N ALA A 301 3.92 -5.84 4.55
CA ALA A 301 2.62 -5.41 4.08
C ALA A 301 2.70 -5.01 2.61
N GLU A 302 1.78 -5.54 1.81
CA GLU A 302 1.72 -5.30 0.37
C GLU A 302 0.27 -5.01 -0.04
N VAL A 303 0.12 -4.23 -1.10
CA VAL A 303 -1.19 -3.95 -1.71
C VAL A 303 -1.27 -4.66 -3.05
N MET A 304 -2.25 -5.54 -3.15
CA MET A 304 -2.49 -6.34 -4.36
C MET A 304 -3.67 -5.79 -5.15
N THR A 305 -3.55 -5.79 -6.46
CA THR A 305 -4.64 -5.46 -7.38
C THR A 305 -5.61 -6.64 -7.54
N ALA A 306 -5.13 -7.87 -7.39
CA ALA A 306 -5.96 -9.06 -7.42
C ALA A 306 -6.88 -9.15 -6.19
N ALA A 307 -8.18 -9.32 -6.42
CA ALA A 307 -9.19 -9.35 -5.36
C ALA A 307 -9.13 -10.56 -4.42
N PRO A 308 -8.87 -11.81 -4.88
CA PRO A 308 -8.79 -12.99 -4.04
C PRO A 308 -7.45 -13.08 -3.30
N ASP A 309 -7.45 -13.76 -2.15
CA ASP A 309 -6.23 -14.05 -1.40
C ASP A 309 -5.45 -15.23 -2.00
N PHE A 310 -6.11 -15.97 -2.88
CA PHE A 310 -5.52 -17.10 -3.62
C PHE A 310 -4.31 -16.67 -4.44
N GLY A 311 -3.20 -17.37 -4.25
CA GLY A 311 -1.96 -17.11 -4.98
C GLY A 311 -1.00 -16.12 -4.30
N HIS A 312 -1.40 -15.48 -3.20
CA HIS A 312 -0.57 -14.47 -2.50
C HIS A 312 0.28 -15.03 -1.35
N LEU A 313 0.16 -16.32 -1.01
CA LEU A 313 0.86 -16.92 0.12
C LEU A 313 2.39 -16.82 -0.02
N GLU A 314 2.93 -17.32 -1.13
CA GLU A 314 4.38 -17.34 -1.37
C GLU A 314 4.94 -15.93 -1.62
N PRO A 315 4.32 -15.05 -2.43
CA PRO A 315 4.75 -13.66 -2.55
C PRO A 315 4.82 -12.91 -1.22
N MET A 316 3.87 -13.13 -0.32
CA MET A 316 3.88 -12.50 1.00
C MET A 316 4.97 -13.05 1.92
N LEU A 317 5.25 -14.36 1.84
CA LEU A 317 6.39 -14.93 2.55
C LEU A 317 7.72 -14.37 2.03
N ASP A 318 7.87 -14.23 0.71
CA ASP A 318 9.07 -13.64 0.11
C ASP A 318 9.25 -12.17 0.52
N ALA A 319 8.16 -11.41 0.57
CA ALA A 319 8.19 -10.04 1.10
C ALA A 319 8.62 -10.03 2.57
N ALA A 320 8.06 -10.90 3.41
CA ALA A 320 8.43 -10.98 4.82
C ALA A 320 9.91 -11.34 5.01
N GLN A 321 10.43 -12.28 4.23
CA GLN A 321 11.85 -12.67 4.30
C GLN A 321 12.79 -11.54 3.86
N ARG A 322 12.43 -10.77 2.82
CA ARG A 322 13.20 -9.58 2.41
C ARG A 322 13.28 -8.53 3.52
N GLU A 323 12.15 -8.22 4.14
CA GLU A 323 12.07 -7.23 5.21
C GLU A 323 12.82 -7.67 6.47
N LEU A 324 12.69 -8.95 6.84
CA LEU A 324 13.42 -9.52 7.98
C LEU A 324 14.93 -9.49 7.74
N LEU A 325 15.37 -9.88 6.55
CA LEU A 325 16.79 -9.86 6.18
C LEU A 325 17.37 -8.44 6.21
N ALA A 326 16.62 -7.47 5.69
CA ALA A 326 16.99 -6.06 5.75
C ALA A 326 17.07 -5.53 7.20
N ALA A 327 16.23 -6.06 8.10
CA ALA A 327 16.24 -5.75 9.52
C ALA A 327 17.30 -6.55 10.34
N GLY A 328 18.14 -7.37 9.67
CA GLY A 328 19.18 -8.17 10.31
C GLY A 328 18.69 -9.49 10.92
N VAL A 329 17.46 -9.92 10.64
CA VAL A 329 16.88 -11.19 11.10
C VAL A 329 17.07 -12.25 10.02
N THR A 330 17.93 -13.24 10.28
CA THR A 330 18.24 -14.33 9.34
C THR A 330 17.53 -15.64 9.66
N GLU A 331 16.74 -15.67 10.72
CA GLU A 331 16.02 -16.85 11.17
C GLU A 331 14.93 -17.24 10.19
N THR A 332 14.76 -18.55 9.98
CA THR A 332 13.67 -19.10 9.17
C THR A 332 12.39 -19.20 10.00
N PRO A 333 11.23 -18.82 9.47
CA PRO A 333 9.96 -18.99 10.17
C PRO A 333 9.71 -20.42 10.59
N GLY A 334 9.31 -20.63 11.86
CA GLY A 334 9.03 -21.95 12.41
C GLY A 334 7.72 -22.55 11.86
N VAL A 335 6.71 -21.73 11.60
CA VAL A 335 5.45 -22.11 10.96
C VAL A 335 4.75 -20.91 10.32
N LEU A 336 4.14 -21.13 9.15
CA LEU A 336 3.32 -20.15 8.43
C LEU A 336 1.84 -20.50 8.54
N LEU A 337 1.05 -19.56 9.05
CA LEU A 337 -0.40 -19.68 9.21
C LEU A 337 -1.13 -18.78 8.20
N ALA A 338 -2.19 -19.30 7.58
CA ALA A 338 -3.09 -18.47 6.77
C ALA A 338 -4.52 -19.03 6.77
N ASP A 339 -5.48 -18.27 6.28
CA ASP A 339 -6.86 -18.76 6.17
C ASP A 339 -7.07 -19.63 4.92
N ALA A 340 -8.28 -20.18 4.78
CA ALA A 340 -8.63 -21.06 3.67
C ALA A 340 -8.61 -20.35 2.29
N GLY A 341 -8.63 -19.01 2.25
CA GLY A 341 -8.52 -18.22 1.03
C GLY A 341 -7.16 -18.37 0.34
N TYR A 342 -6.12 -18.64 1.14
CA TYR A 342 -4.75 -18.86 0.66
C TYR A 342 -4.46 -20.29 0.21
N TRP A 343 -5.42 -21.22 0.28
CA TRP A 343 -5.18 -22.61 -0.09
C TRP A 343 -4.73 -22.75 -1.54
N HIS A 344 -3.44 -22.90 -1.74
CA HIS A 344 -2.81 -23.11 -3.05
C HIS A 344 -1.74 -24.20 -2.95
N GLN A 345 -2.11 -25.43 -3.32
CA GLN A 345 -1.30 -26.62 -3.09
C GLN A 345 0.16 -26.46 -3.55
N ARG A 346 0.40 -25.97 -4.77
CA ARG A 346 1.76 -25.83 -5.30
C ARG A 346 2.60 -24.80 -4.54
N GLN A 347 2.01 -23.70 -4.09
CA GLN A 347 2.74 -22.74 -3.26
C GLN A 347 3.05 -23.32 -1.89
N MET A 348 2.10 -24.03 -1.28
CA MET A 348 2.32 -24.72 0.00
C MET A 348 3.45 -25.74 -0.10
N GLU A 349 3.48 -26.56 -1.16
CA GLU A 349 4.55 -27.53 -1.42
C GLU A 349 5.92 -26.82 -1.54
N ARG A 350 6.03 -25.75 -2.34
CA ARG A 350 7.28 -24.98 -2.47
C ARG A 350 7.75 -24.34 -1.16
N ILE A 351 6.82 -23.87 -0.33
CA ILE A 351 7.15 -23.30 0.98
C ILE A 351 7.65 -24.38 1.94
N VAL A 352 7.02 -25.55 1.93
CA VAL A 352 7.46 -26.69 2.73
C VAL A 352 8.83 -27.20 2.27
N ASP A 353 9.12 -27.21 0.96
CA ASP A 353 10.43 -27.54 0.41
C ASP A 353 11.53 -26.56 0.87
N ARG A 354 11.15 -25.32 1.25
CA ARG A 354 12.04 -24.33 1.89
C ARG A 354 12.25 -24.54 3.40
N GLY A 355 11.68 -25.64 3.95
CA GLY A 355 11.78 -25.98 5.38
C GLY A 355 10.78 -25.26 6.28
N ILE A 356 9.78 -24.59 5.73
CA ILE A 356 8.78 -23.83 6.49
C ILE A 356 7.46 -24.61 6.52
N PRO A 357 7.05 -25.18 7.66
CA PRO A 357 5.74 -25.80 7.82
C PRO A 357 4.60 -24.80 7.57
N VAL A 358 3.54 -25.27 6.91
CA VAL A 358 2.37 -24.45 6.56
C VAL A 358 1.12 -25.03 7.18
N LEU A 359 0.29 -24.23 7.84
CA LEU A 359 -1.02 -24.61 8.36
C LEU A 359 -2.10 -23.71 7.76
N ILE A 360 -2.86 -24.28 6.82
CA ILE A 360 -3.97 -23.61 6.13
C ILE A 360 -5.16 -24.56 6.09
N PRO A 361 -6.36 -24.14 6.54
CA PRO A 361 -7.55 -24.97 6.39
C PRO A 361 -7.86 -25.22 4.91
N PRO A 362 -8.10 -26.47 4.52
CA PRO A 362 -8.45 -26.77 3.14
C PRO A 362 -9.89 -26.36 2.79
N ASP A 363 -10.68 -25.99 3.79
CA ASP A 363 -12.08 -25.57 3.66
C ASP A 363 -12.36 -24.32 4.51
N ALA A 364 -13.27 -23.49 4.03
CA ALA A 364 -13.80 -22.37 4.83
C ALA A 364 -14.48 -22.88 6.12
N SER A 365 -14.42 -22.13 7.20
CA SER A 365 -14.91 -22.47 8.54
C SER A 365 -16.38 -22.92 8.60
N LYS A 366 -17.20 -22.54 7.63
CA LYS A 366 -18.61 -22.91 7.52
C LYS A 366 -18.86 -24.35 7.04
N ARG A 367 -17.82 -25.02 6.50
CA ARG A 367 -17.96 -26.38 5.98
C ARG A 367 -17.76 -27.42 7.07
N ARG A 368 -18.80 -28.18 7.37
CA ARG A 368 -18.79 -29.20 8.43
C ARG A 368 -18.27 -30.59 8.00
N GLY A 369 -18.03 -30.87 6.75
CA GLY A 369 -17.58 -32.18 6.27
C GLY A 369 -16.45 -32.11 5.25
N ALA A 370 -15.80 -33.24 4.97
CA ALA A 370 -14.85 -33.34 3.88
C ALA A 370 -15.55 -33.10 2.53
N ARG A 371 -14.82 -32.64 1.52
CA ARG A 371 -15.35 -32.61 0.16
C ARG A 371 -15.47 -34.04 -0.38
N PRO A 372 -16.60 -34.41 -0.97
CA PRO A 372 -16.73 -35.74 -1.58
C PRO A 372 -15.61 -35.98 -2.60
N GLY A 373 -14.96 -37.14 -2.52
CA GLY A 373 -13.84 -37.48 -3.41
C GLY A 373 -12.48 -36.82 -3.07
N TRP A 374 -12.37 -36.13 -1.92
CA TRP A 374 -11.13 -35.53 -1.44
C TRP A 374 -10.62 -36.22 -0.16
N ASP A 375 -10.55 -37.54 -0.19
CA ASP A 375 -10.27 -38.36 1.00
C ASP A 375 -8.78 -38.60 1.23
N GLY A 376 -7.91 -38.11 0.33
CA GLY A 376 -6.45 -38.33 0.35
C GLY A 376 -5.60 -37.09 0.21
N GLY A 377 -4.30 -37.31 0.12
CA GLY A 377 -3.30 -36.25 -0.16
C GLY A 377 -3.20 -35.17 0.90
N LEU A 378 -2.72 -34.01 0.47
CA LEU A 378 -2.49 -32.84 1.34
C LEU A 378 -3.79 -32.36 2.01
N TYR A 379 -4.93 -32.47 1.32
CA TYR A 379 -6.23 -32.08 1.87
C TYR A 379 -6.59 -32.86 3.14
N ALA A 380 -6.58 -34.21 3.05
CA ALA A 380 -6.91 -35.09 4.18
C ALA A 380 -5.83 -34.97 5.28
N PHE A 381 -4.55 -34.84 4.91
CA PHE A 381 -3.46 -34.62 5.85
C PHE A 381 -3.70 -33.33 6.67
N MET A 382 -3.95 -32.21 6.03
CA MET A 382 -4.15 -30.93 6.72
C MET A 382 -5.39 -30.96 7.62
N ARG A 383 -6.49 -31.61 7.20
CA ARG A 383 -7.66 -31.79 8.07
C ARG A 383 -7.32 -32.55 9.35
N ARG A 384 -6.51 -33.60 9.28
CA ARG A 384 -6.05 -34.35 10.46
C ARG A 384 -5.15 -33.51 11.36
N VAL A 385 -4.19 -32.79 10.79
CA VAL A 385 -3.29 -31.91 11.55
C VAL A 385 -4.08 -30.85 12.31
N LEU A 386 -5.01 -30.18 11.66
CA LEU A 386 -5.83 -29.12 12.28
C LEU A 386 -6.86 -29.68 13.28
N ALA A 387 -7.26 -30.94 13.18
CA ALA A 387 -8.12 -31.60 14.15
C ALA A 387 -7.35 -32.11 15.39
N ALA A 388 -6.03 -32.29 15.29
CA ALA A 388 -5.18 -32.64 16.41
C ALA A 388 -5.00 -31.45 17.36
N GLU A 389 -4.83 -31.75 18.68
CA GLU A 389 -4.72 -30.72 19.72
C GLU A 389 -3.59 -29.72 19.46
N HIS A 390 -2.40 -30.21 19.11
CA HIS A 390 -1.23 -29.38 18.84
C HIS A 390 -1.43 -28.51 17.57
N GLY A 391 -1.79 -29.11 16.43
CA GLY A 391 -1.99 -28.38 15.19
C GLY A 391 -3.15 -27.38 15.25
N GLY A 392 -4.26 -27.79 15.86
CA GLY A 392 -5.39 -26.89 16.12
C GLY A 392 -5.04 -25.78 17.11
N GLY A 393 -4.17 -26.06 18.11
CA GLY A 393 -3.66 -25.08 19.06
C GLY A 393 -2.80 -24.02 18.39
N LEU A 394 -1.86 -24.42 17.54
CA LEU A 394 -1.03 -23.51 16.72
C LEU A 394 -1.90 -22.68 15.79
N TYR A 395 -2.84 -23.29 15.08
CA TYR A 395 -3.69 -22.56 14.13
C TYR A 395 -4.57 -21.50 14.81
N ARG A 396 -5.05 -21.76 16.05
CA ARG A 396 -5.82 -20.75 16.81
C ARG A 396 -5.04 -19.48 17.10
N GLN A 397 -3.71 -19.54 17.13
CA GLN A 397 -2.87 -18.35 17.30
C GLN A 397 -2.96 -17.38 16.11
N ARG A 398 -3.38 -17.86 14.91
CA ARG A 398 -3.53 -17.00 13.73
C ARG A 398 -4.43 -15.79 14.01
N GLN A 399 -5.60 -16.04 14.61
CA GLN A 399 -6.62 -15.01 14.74
C GLN A 399 -6.17 -13.78 15.55
N PRO A 400 -5.61 -13.89 16.77
CA PRO A 400 -5.12 -12.72 17.49
C PRO A 400 -3.94 -12.03 16.78
N HIS A 401 -3.12 -12.76 16.02
CA HIS A 401 -2.03 -12.15 15.25
C HIS A 401 -2.56 -11.30 14.10
N CYS A 402 -3.54 -11.79 13.36
CA CYS A 402 -4.08 -11.14 12.17
C CYS A 402 -5.08 -10.03 12.49
N ASP A 403 -5.99 -10.24 13.45
CA ASP A 403 -7.04 -9.26 13.81
C ASP A 403 -6.44 -7.91 14.23
N SER A 404 -5.32 -7.94 14.96
CA SER A 404 -4.58 -6.74 15.35
C SER A 404 -3.99 -6.03 14.13
N ALA A 405 -3.29 -6.74 13.24
CA ALA A 405 -2.68 -6.18 12.04
C ALA A 405 -3.73 -5.63 11.06
N VAL A 406 -4.80 -6.37 10.82
CA VAL A 406 -5.91 -5.95 9.95
C VAL A 406 -6.61 -4.71 10.50
N ALA A 407 -6.81 -4.64 11.82
CA ALA A 407 -7.41 -3.45 12.44
C ALA A 407 -6.55 -2.19 12.26
N GLN A 408 -5.23 -2.37 12.16
CA GLN A 408 -4.27 -1.28 11.95
C GLN A 408 -4.23 -0.82 10.50
N LEU A 409 -4.40 -1.72 9.53
CA LEU A 409 -4.47 -1.41 8.11
C LEU A 409 -5.77 -0.66 7.74
N LEU A 410 -6.85 -0.85 8.52
CA LEU A 410 -8.12 -0.19 8.28
C LEU A 410 -8.11 1.25 8.81
N PRO A 411 -8.64 2.23 8.07
CA PRO A 411 -8.83 3.58 8.58
C PRO A 411 -9.78 3.56 9.79
N SER A 412 -9.43 4.31 10.83
CA SER A 412 -10.30 4.44 12.01
C SER A 412 -11.67 4.97 11.59
N ARG A 413 -12.75 4.43 12.17
CA ARG A 413 -14.16 4.71 11.82
C ARG A 413 -14.56 6.20 11.89
N ARG A 414 -13.69 7.09 12.38
CA ARG A 414 -13.98 8.53 12.56
C ARG A 414 -13.34 9.44 11.52
N ALA A 415 -12.44 8.96 10.69
CA ALA A 415 -11.86 9.75 9.61
C ALA A 415 -12.55 9.40 8.30
N ALA A 416 -13.32 10.32 7.76
CA ALA A 416 -13.80 10.22 6.37
C ALA A 416 -12.57 10.15 5.44
N PRO A 417 -12.53 9.23 4.46
CA PRO A 417 -11.38 9.09 3.58
C PRO A 417 -11.21 10.38 2.77
N ASN A 418 -10.08 11.02 2.94
CA ASN A 418 -9.70 12.15 2.12
C ASN A 418 -9.33 11.65 0.71
N ARG A 419 -9.92 12.24 -0.31
CA ARG A 419 -10.06 11.74 -1.69
C ARG A 419 -8.77 11.54 -2.53
N ARG A 420 -7.55 11.44 -1.98
CA ARG A 420 -6.29 11.36 -2.74
C ARG A 420 -5.26 10.32 -2.27
N GLU A 421 -5.60 9.35 -1.42
CA GLU A 421 -4.57 8.76 -0.54
C GLU A 421 -4.38 7.25 -0.50
N ALA A 422 -4.76 6.49 -1.51
CA ALA A 422 -4.44 5.06 -1.54
C ALA A 422 -3.40 4.73 -2.61
N THR A 423 -2.15 5.16 -2.42
CA THR A 423 -1.02 4.55 -3.14
C THR A 423 -0.42 3.42 -2.30
N PRO A 424 0.15 2.37 -2.92
CA PRO A 424 0.81 1.25 -2.22
C PRO A 424 1.84 1.70 -1.18
N GLU A 425 2.63 2.73 -1.50
CA GLU A 425 3.66 3.28 -0.62
C GLU A 425 3.07 3.91 0.66
N ARG A 426 1.88 4.50 0.57
CA ARG A 426 1.19 5.08 1.73
C ARG A 426 0.61 4.02 2.65
N VAL A 427 0.19 2.87 2.12
CA VAL A 427 -0.25 1.75 2.93
C VAL A 427 0.94 1.14 3.67
N ALA A 428 2.09 1.00 3.03
CA ALA A 428 3.32 0.52 3.65
C ALA A 428 3.78 1.44 4.79
N ALA A 429 3.85 2.76 4.56
CA ALA A 429 4.18 3.75 5.60
C ALA A 429 3.18 3.72 6.77
N THR A 430 1.88 3.59 6.47
CA THR A 430 0.83 3.47 7.50
C THR A 430 1.01 2.20 8.33
N THR A 431 1.46 1.12 7.72
CA THR A 431 1.66 -0.17 8.38
C THR A 431 2.87 -0.16 9.29
N ALA A 432 3.98 0.47 8.88
CA ALA A 432 5.14 0.71 9.73
C ALA A 432 4.74 1.43 11.02
N LEU A 433 3.86 2.40 10.90
CA LEU A 433 3.40 3.24 11.99
C LEU A 433 2.35 2.57 12.89
N ALA A 434 1.61 1.62 12.35
CA ALA A 434 0.68 0.81 13.12
C ALA A 434 1.40 -0.12 14.14
N ARG A 435 2.64 -0.52 13.87
CA ARG A 435 3.47 -1.32 14.78
C ARG A 435 3.76 -0.61 16.11
N LEU A 436 3.94 0.70 16.10
CA LEU A 436 4.17 1.46 17.33
C LEU A 436 2.93 1.53 18.24
N ARG A 437 1.72 1.40 17.67
CA ARG A 437 0.47 1.52 18.43
C ARG A 437 0.19 0.34 19.35
N ASP A 438 0.41 -0.89 18.90
CA ASP A 438 -0.08 -2.08 19.60
C ASP A 438 0.75 -2.44 20.82
N HIS A 439 2.01 -2.05 20.87
CA HIS A 439 2.86 -2.28 22.03
C HIS A 439 2.56 -1.36 23.21
N HIS A 440 1.81 -0.29 23.00
CA HIS A 440 1.38 0.59 24.10
C HIS A 440 0.11 0.13 24.81
N GLY A 441 -0.74 -0.67 24.15
CA GLY A 441 -1.96 -1.25 24.76
C GLY A 441 -1.72 -2.49 25.60
N GLY A 442 -0.58 -3.16 25.43
CA GLY A 442 -0.16 -4.36 26.12
C GLY A 442 1.05 -4.10 27.02
N ARG A 443 0.81 -3.66 28.26
CA ARG A 443 1.69 -3.69 29.44
C ARG A 443 3.22 -3.75 29.23
N SER A 444 3.88 -2.62 29.48
CA SER A 444 5.11 -2.48 30.34
C SER A 444 6.39 -3.31 30.07
N ALA A 445 6.50 -4.16 29.06
CA ALA A 445 7.72 -4.94 28.84
C ALA A 445 8.81 -4.22 28.01
N TRP A 446 8.47 -3.10 27.36
CA TRP A 446 9.36 -2.39 26.45
C TRP A 446 10.37 -1.46 27.11
N TRP A 447 10.06 -0.98 28.33
CA TRP A 447 10.91 -0.04 29.07
C TRP A 447 12.04 -0.70 29.85
N ALA A 448 11.95 -1.99 30.16
CA ALA A 448 12.94 -2.65 30.97
C ALA A 448 14.36 -2.69 30.38
N PRO A 449 14.57 -2.85 29.06
CA PRO A 449 15.88 -2.81 28.47
C PRO A 449 16.47 -1.42 28.21
N PHE A 450 15.61 -0.39 28.06
CA PHE A 450 16.04 0.96 27.69
C PHE A 450 16.30 1.90 28.89
N SER A 451 15.82 1.55 30.09
CA SER A 451 16.00 2.37 31.27
C SER A 451 17.29 2.10 32.05
N GLU A 452 18.04 1.05 31.73
CA GLU A 452 19.26 0.70 32.48
C GLU A 452 20.57 1.19 31.84
N ASP A 453 20.58 1.61 30.55
CA ASP A 453 21.84 1.98 29.85
C ASP A 453 22.01 3.47 29.53
N ILE A 454 21.07 4.34 29.92
CA ILE A 454 21.22 5.79 29.77
C ILE A 454 21.42 6.46 31.12
N THR A 455 22.54 6.20 31.73
CA THR A 455 23.14 7.16 32.65
C THR A 455 24.00 8.13 31.84
N PRO A 456 23.73 9.44 31.89
CA PRO A 456 24.61 10.41 31.30
C PRO A 456 25.95 10.36 32.02
N SER A 457 27.01 9.95 31.33
CA SER A 457 28.39 10.15 31.78
C SER A 457 28.61 11.64 31.93
N ALA A 458 28.59 12.08 33.18
CA ALA A 458 29.08 13.38 33.57
C ALA A 458 30.59 13.45 33.31
N ARG A 459 30.97 14.19 32.30
CA ARG A 459 32.22 15.01 32.29
C ARG A 459 32.06 16.16 31.31
#